data_26ea61c557cef091d4814a621e7ba9f2
#
_entry.id   26ea61c557cef091d4814a621e7ba9f2
#
_cell.length_a   1.000
_cell.length_b   1.000
_cell.length_c   1.000
_cell.angle_alpha   90.00
_cell.angle_beta   90.00
_cell.angle_gamma   90.00
#
_symmetry.space_group_name_H-M   'P 1'
#
loop_
_entity.id
_entity.type
_entity.pdbx_description
1 polymer ?
#
loop_
_entity_poly.entity_id
_entity_poly.type
_entity_poly.pdbx_seq_one_letter_code
_entity_poly.pdbx_strand_id
1 'polypeptide(L)'
;MNHTITRVEAFALDVPVGFEWAGSRHVRRNSLTCVEIETASGLVGQGMTALAPAPVVAAAVNHVARDALLGLDATSHEIVWNIAHWALTAPGQTGIGCNALSAIDIALWDIKGKLAGRPVWVLLGGARRRLPAYATCGFSFFDREQLAEAGRQMKARGYVSLKIQVGRPGLDAREDMVPLDQVIREDVARLGVLRDAVGEGIEIAIDAGARLDLDAAAELAARAVDLGVGFFEEPLVANDIPSMAALRRRVPKMKIACGQSEGQVWRFRDMIAARAIDIVQPNVIVGGGFTGAARAAHLATAAGLPVFHGGGASYHNAHLQAGLAAGTGLEHQMSSAVASEKLFKGLPMFADGHLEMTDAPGLGFVLRDGALAEFSVA
;
A
#
# COMPACT_ATOMS: atom_id res chain seq x y z
N MET A 1 -22.30 -15.44 22.19
CA MET A 1 -22.78 -15.42 20.79
C MET A 1 -21.92 -16.39 20.00
N ASN A 2 -22.49 -17.06 19.00
CA ASN A 2 -21.73 -17.99 18.16
C ASN A 2 -21.04 -17.24 17.01
N HIS A 3 -19.71 -17.21 16.99
CA HIS A 3 -18.91 -16.51 15.97
C HIS A 3 -18.28 -17.46 14.95
N THR A 4 -18.87 -18.65 14.79
CA THR A 4 -18.50 -19.61 13.75
C THR A 4 -18.66 -18.98 12.36
N ILE A 5 -17.66 -19.08 11.50
CA ILE A 5 -17.67 -18.61 10.12
C ILE A 5 -18.67 -19.46 9.31
N THR A 6 -19.68 -18.84 8.74
CA THR A 6 -20.73 -19.49 7.95
C THR A 6 -20.65 -19.15 6.47
N ARG A 7 -20.04 -18.02 6.11
CA ARG A 7 -19.83 -17.63 4.71
C ARG A 7 -18.47 -16.92 4.57
N VAL A 8 -17.77 -17.26 3.50
CA VAL A 8 -16.59 -16.54 3.01
C VAL A 8 -16.80 -16.34 1.51
N GLU A 9 -16.80 -15.11 1.06
CA GLU A 9 -17.05 -14.78 -0.34
C GLU A 9 -16.15 -13.62 -0.79
N ALA A 10 -15.56 -13.78 -1.97
CA ALA A 10 -14.72 -12.77 -2.59
C ALA A 10 -15.29 -12.30 -3.92
N PHE A 11 -15.22 -10.99 -4.14
CA PHE A 11 -15.74 -10.29 -5.30
C PHE A 11 -14.57 -9.63 -6.04
N ALA A 12 -14.42 -9.99 -7.32
CA ALA A 12 -13.49 -9.30 -8.20
C ALA A 12 -14.13 -8.01 -8.69
N LEU A 13 -13.46 -6.89 -8.49
CA LEU A 13 -13.97 -5.57 -8.85
C LEU A 13 -13.03 -4.87 -9.83
N ASP A 14 -13.60 -4.14 -10.77
CA ASP A 14 -12.90 -3.25 -11.68
C ASP A 14 -13.47 -1.84 -11.57
N VAL A 15 -12.81 -1.01 -10.77
CA VAL A 15 -13.29 0.32 -10.40
C VAL A 15 -12.70 1.37 -11.33
N PRO A 16 -13.51 2.03 -12.18
CA PRO A 16 -13.04 3.12 -13.02
C PRO A 16 -12.72 4.34 -12.14
N VAL A 17 -11.49 4.81 -12.23
CA VAL A 17 -11.01 6.00 -11.54
C VAL A 17 -10.76 7.08 -12.57
N GLY A 18 -11.64 8.09 -12.60
CA GLY A 18 -11.42 9.31 -13.35
C GLY A 18 -11.01 10.41 -12.40
N PHE A 19 -9.93 11.10 -12.70
CA PHE A 19 -9.56 12.31 -11.98
C PHE A 19 -9.10 13.37 -12.95
N GLU A 20 -9.53 14.59 -12.67
CA GLU A 20 -9.04 15.79 -13.34
C GLU A 20 -7.93 16.37 -12.47
N TRP A 21 -6.75 16.47 -13.03
CA TRP A 21 -5.59 16.91 -12.29
C TRP A 21 -4.64 17.68 -13.19
N ALA A 22 -4.17 18.82 -12.70
CA ALA A 22 -3.22 19.66 -13.43
C ALA A 22 -3.67 19.95 -14.89
N GLY A 23 -4.97 20.22 -15.10
CA GLY A 23 -5.53 20.51 -16.42
C GLY A 23 -5.73 19.32 -17.34
N SER A 24 -5.49 18.10 -16.87
CA SER A 24 -5.66 16.86 -17.64
C SER A 24 -6.66 15.94 -17.00
N ARG A 25 -7.47 15.27 -17.82
CA ARG A 25 -8.38 14.21 -17.40
C ARG A 25 -7.74 12.85 -17.67
N HIS A 26 -7.59 12.07 -16.61
CA HIS A 26 -7.07 10.72 -16.68
C HIS A 26 -8.12 9.73 -16.23
N VAL A 27 -8.23 8.61 -16.94
CA VAL A 27 -9.10 7.49 -16.57
C VAL A 27 -8.23 6.25 -16.43
N ARG A 28 -8.28 5.63 -15.27
CA ARG A 28 -7.66 4.34 -14.99
C ARG A 28 -8.72 3.38 -14.47
N ARG A 29 -8.42 2.11 -14.50
CA ARG A 29 -9.23 1.08 -13.86
C ARG A 29 -8.39 0.41 -12.79
N ASN A 30 -8.96 0.29 -11.60
CA ASN A 30 -8.29 -0.36 -10.48
C ASN A 30 -8.91 -1.74 -10.26
N SER A 31 -8.10 -2.78 -10.44
CA SER A 31 -8.45 -4.15 -10.13
C SER A 31 -8.34 -4.36 -8.62
N LEU A 32 -9.45 -4.65 -7.96
CA LEU A 32 -9.57 -4.78 -6.51
C LEU A 32 -10.33 -6.06 -6.16
N THR A 33 -9.98 -6.72 -5.07
CA THR A 33 -10.77 -7.84 -4.54
C THR A 33 -11.31 -7.47 -3.17
N CYS A 34 -12.62 -7.49 -3.01
CA CYS A 34 -13.28 -7.39 -1.71
C CYS A 34 -13.62 -8.78 -1.19
N VAL A 35 -13.49 -8.99 0.12
CA VAL A 35 -13.85 -10.23 0.81
C VAL A 35 -14.84 -9.92 1.91
N GLU A 36 -15.93 -10.69 1.97
CA GLU A 36 -16.86 -10.70 3.09
C GLU A 36 -16.77 -12.03 3.85
N ILE A 37 -16.71 -11.93 5.17
CA ILE A 37 -16.79 -13.07 6.09
C ILE A 37 -17.98 -12.85 6.99
N GLU A 38 -18.91 -13.81 7.00
CA GLU A 38 -20.08 -13.78 7.85
C GLU A 38 -20.00 -14.86 8.93
N THR A 39 -20.41 -14.53 10.13
CA THR A 39 -20.49 -15.44 11.27
C THR A 39 -21.92 -15.90 11.53
N ALA A 40 -22.10 -16.98 12.27
CA ALA A 40 -23.42 -17.51 12.68
C ALA A 40 -24.23 -16.50 13.53
N SER A 41 -23.59 -15.48 14.10
CA SER A 41 -24.27 -14.37 14.76
C SER A 41 -24.80 -13.29 13.81
N GLY A 42 -24.60 -13.44 12.49
CA GLY A 42 -24.95 -12.45 11.48
C GLY A 42 -23.97 -11.27 11.37
N LEU A 43 -22.85 -11.32 12.07
CA LEU A 43 -21.82 -10.29 11.96
C LEU A 43 -21.03 -10.48 10.69
N VAL A 44 -20.90 -9.42 9.90
CA VAL A 44 -20.12 -9.42 8.64
C VAL A 44 -18.88 -8.55 8.81
N GLY A 45 -17.71 -9.13 8.48
CA GLY A 45 -16.45 -8.42 8.30
C GLY A 45 -16.13 -8.23 6.83
N GLN A 46 -15.55 -7.08 6.51
CA GLN A 46 -15.17 -6.70 5.16
C GLN A 46 -13.66 -6.48 5.06
N GLY A 47 -13.05 -7.03 4.01
CA GLY A 47 -11.63 -6.83 3.72
C GLY A 47 -11.42 -6.53 2.24
N MET A 48 -10.26 -5.98 1.93
CA MET A 48 -9.90 -5.62 0.56
C MET A 48 -8.43 -5.89 0.29
N THR A 49 -8.13 -6.24 -0.96
CA THR A 49 -6.78 -6.24 -1.50
C THR A 49 -6.75 -5.64 -2.92
N ALA A 50 -5.57 -5.28 -3.36
CA ALA A 50 -5.28 -4.70 -4.67
C ALA A 50 -3.87 -5.11 -5.13
N LEU A 51 -3.38 -4.52 -6.21
CA LEU A 51 -2.06 -4.77 -6.79
C LEU A 51 -1.85 -6.18 -7.33
N ALA A 52 -2.96 -6.92 -7.52
CA ALA A 52 -3.00 -8.24 -8.16
C ALA A 52 -4.26 -8.36 -9.01
N PRO A 53 -4.30 -9.28 -9.99
CA PRO A 53 -5.51 -9.50 -10.81
C PRO A 53 -6.68 -9.98 -9.94
N ALA A 54 -7.71 -9.14 -9.80
CA ALA A 54 -8.83 -9.41 -8.90
C ALA A 54 -9.56 -10.74 -9.17
N PRO A 55 -9.83 -11.16 -10.41
CA PRO A 55 -10.49 -12.45 -10.65
C PRO A 55 -9.68 -13.65 -10.11
N VAL A 56 -8.35 -13.59 -10.22
CA VAL A 56 -7.48 -14.68 -9.74
C VAL A 56 -7.43 -14.71 -8.22
N VAL A 57 -7.37 -13.54 -7.57
CA VAL A 57 -7.41 -13.43 -6.10
C VAL A 57 -8.77 -13.90 -5.57
N ALA A 58 -9.87 -13.48 -6.19
CA ALA A 58 -11.21 -13.91 -5.80
C ALA A 58 -11.38 -15.44 -5.96
N ALA A 59 -10.86 -16.03 -7.04
CA ALA A 59 -10.85 -17.48 -7.22
C ALA A 59 -10.04 -18.20 -6.13
N ALA A 60 -8.87 -17.65 -5.73
CA ALA A 60 -8.07 -18.23 -4.64
C ALA A 60 -8.85 -18.24 -3.31
N VAL A 61 -9.59 -17.16 -3.01
CA VAL A 61 -10.45 -17.13 -1.81
C VAL A 61 -11.60 -18.11 -1.95
N ASN A 62 -12.38 -18.03 -3.05
CA ASN A 62 -13.64 -18.75 -3.22
C ASN A 62 -13.48 -20.26 -3.40
N HIS A 63 -12.35 -20.71 -3.98
CA HIS A 63 -12.13 -22.13 -4.32
C HIS A 63 -11.04 -22.81 -3.51
N VAL A 64 -10.23 -22.06 -2.75
CA VAL A 64 -9.15 -22.64 -1.94
C VAL A 64 -9.33 -22.31 -0.46
N ALA A 65 -9.42 -21.02 -0.10
CA ALA A 65 -9.46 -20.63 1.31
C ALA A 65 -10.82 -20.89 1.96
N ARG A 66 -11.92 -20.63 1.26
CA ARG A 66 -13.28 -20.71 1.82
C ARG A 66 -13.55 -22.00 2.58
N ASP A 67 -13.32 -23.14 1.94
CA ASP A 67 -13.66 -24.44 2.52
C ASP A 67 -12.79 -24.77 3.76
N ALA A 68 -11.57 -24.24 3.81
CA ALA A 68 -10.69 -24.37 4.96
C ALA A 68 -11.10 -23.49 6.16
N LEU A 69 -11.86 -22.41 5.91
CA LEU A 69 -12.25 -21.43 6.94
C LEU A 69 -13.66 -21.66 7.47
N LEU A 70 -14.56 -22.29 6.71
CA LEU A 70 -15.92 -22.57 7.16
C LEU A 70 -15.92 -23.44 8.41
N GLY A 71 -16.75 -23.08 9.40
CA GLY A 71 -16.86 -23.78 10.67
C GLY A 71 -15.85 -23.37 11.73
N LEU A 72 -14.83 -22.57 11.39
CA LEU A 72 -13.88 -22.01 12.37
C LEU A 72 -14.50 -20.87 13.16
N ASP A 73 -14.01 -20.65 14.37
CA ASP A 73 -14.38 -19.49 15.17
C ASP A 73 -13.59 -18.23 14.72
N ALA A 74 -14.29 -17.23 14.20
CA ALA A 74 -13.69 -15.97 13.73
C ALA A 74 -12.91 -15.21 14.83
N THR A 75 -13.19 -15.49 16.11
CA THR A 75 -12.47 -14.86 17.24
C THR A 75 -11.10 -15.50 17.49
N SER A 76 -10.89 -16.74 17.02
CA SER A 76 -9.61 -17.45 17.07
C SER A 76 -8.65 -17.01 15.97
N HIS A 77 -8.36 -15.72 15.92
CA HIS A 77 -7.73 -15.00 14.81
C HIS A 77 -6.42 -15.65 14.32
N GLU A 78 -5.50 -15.98 15.23
CA GLU A 78 -4.21 -16.62 14.87
C GLU A 78 -4.39 -18.00 14.25
N ILE A 79 -5.39 -18.78 14.70
CA ILE A 79 -5.67 -20.10 14.14
C ILE A 79 -6.23 -19.93 12.72
N VAL A 80 -7.22 -19.05 12.53
CA VAL A 80 -7.84 -18.80 11.24
C VAL A 80 -6.82 -18.26 10.25
N TRP A 81 -5.99 -17.28 10.67
CA TRP A 81 -4.92 -16.73 9.85
C TRP A 81 -3.92 -17.83 9.41
N ASN A 82 -3.50 -18.68 10.34
CA ASN A 82 -2.55 -19.74 10.06
C ASN A 82 -3.11 -20.80 9.10
N ILE A 83 -4.37 -21.19 9.26
CA ILE A 83 -5.04 -22.12 8.34
C ILE A 83 -5.14 -21.49 6.94
N ALA A 84 -5.57 -20.23 6.84
CA ALA A 84 -5.62 -19.50 5.56
C ALA A 84 -4.22 -19.38 4.92
N HIS A 85 -3.20 -19.09 5.73
CA HIS A 85 -1.82 -19.03 5.28
C HIS A 85 -1.37 -20.34 4.64
N TRP A 86 -1.54 -21.47 5.33
CA TRP A 86 -1.11 -22.77 4.81
C TRP A 86 -1.92 -23.20 3.58
N ALA A 87 -3.19 -22.85 3.51
CA ALA A 87 -4.02 -23.14 2.33
C ALA A 87 -3.56 -22.33 1.08
N LEU A 88 -3.17 -21.05 1.26
CA LEU A 88 -2.96 -20.12 0.16
C LEU A 88 -1.48 -19.91 -0.20
N THR A 89 -0.59 -19.90 0.79
CA THR A 89 0.77 -19.34 0.62
C THR A 89 1.89 -20.33 0.90
N ALA A 90 1.59 -21.53 1.36
CA ALA A 90 2.62 -22.52 1.69
C ALA A 90 3.65 -22.78 0.56
N PRO A 91 3.26 -22.81 -0.73
CA PRO A 91 4.19 -22.92 -1.84
C PRO A 91 4.88 -21.61 -2.24
N GLY A 92 4.39 -20.43 -1.78
CA GLY A 92 4.88 -19.12 -2.15
C GLY A 92 4.80 -18.14 -0.99
N GLN A 93 5.71 -17.15 -0.96
CA GLN A 93 5.84 -16.19 0.14
C GLN A 93 5.36 -14.78 -0.23
N THR A 94 4.85 -14.59 -1.44
CA THR A 94 4.35 -13.30 -1.95
C THR A 94 3.35 -13.54 -3.08
N GLY A 95 2.73 -12.48 -3.59
CA GLY A 95 1.81 -12.53 -4.73
C GLY A 95 0.39 -12.95 -4.34
N ILE A 96 -0.33 -13.57 -5.26
CA ILE A 96 -1.78 -13.80 -5.21
C ILE A 96 -2.26 -14.44 -3.90
N GLY A 97 -1.54 -15.46 -3.41
CA GLY A 97 -1.88 -16.11 -2.14
C GLY A 97 -1.82 -15.15 -0.95
N CYS A 98 -0.82 -14.27 -0.91
CA CYS A 98 -0.69 -13.26 0.14
C CYS A 98 -1.75 -12.15 0.01
N ASN A 99 -2.13 -11.76 -1.21
CA ASN A 99 -3.22 -10.84 -1.43
C ASN A 99 -4.54 -11.42 -0.91
N ALA A 100 -4.85 -12.67 -1.23
CA ALA A 100 -6.03 -13.36 -0.73
C ALA A 100 -6.03 -13.46 0.81
N LEU A 101 -4.91 -13.88 1.40
CA LEU A 101 -4.72 -13.91 2.85
C LEU A 101 -4.92 -12.53 3.50
N SER A 102 -4.42 -11.48 2.85
CA SER A 102 -4.56 -10.11 3.35
C SER A 102 -6.01 -9.66 3.44
N ALA A 103 -6.79 -9.89 2.40
CA ALA A 103 -8.21 -9.52 2.41
C ALA A 103 -9.01 -10.32 3.44
N ILE A 104 -8.73 -11.62 3.61
CA ILE A 104 -9.32 -12.46 4.64
C ILE A 104 -8.98 -11.92 6.04
N ASP A 105 -7.72 -11.64 6.32
CA ASP A 105 -7.25 -11.14 7.61
C ASP A 105 -7.86 -9.77 7.95
N ILE A 106 -7.94 -8.86 6.98
CA ILE A 106 -8.58 -7.55 7.17
C ILE A 106 -10.05 -7.73 7.56
N ALA A 107 -10.79 -8.65 6.91
CA ALA A 107 -12.18 -8.94 7.26
C ALA A 107 -12.30 -9.51 8.69
N LEU A 108 -11.38 -10.37 9.11
CA LEU A 108 -11.34 -10.90 10.48
C LEU A 108 -11.05 -9.81 11.52
N TRP A 109 -10.13 -8.89 11.21
CA TRP A 109 -9.87 -7.74 12.08
C TRP A 109 -11.06 -6.78 12.16
N ASP A 110 -11.81 -6.62 11.07
CA ASP A 110 -13.05 -5.86 11.06
C ASP A 110 -14.10 -6.49 11.99
N ILE A 111 -14.28 -7.82 11.93
CA ILE A 111 -15.12 -8.58 12.89
C ILE A 111 -14.64 -8.35 14.32
N LYS A 112 -13.35 -8.51 14.58
CA LYS A 112 -12.76 -8.33 15.91
C LYS A 112 -13.01 -6.94 16.47
N GLY A 113 -12.85 -5.90 15.64
CA GLY A 113 -13.13 -4.52 16.01
C GLY A 113 -14.59 -4.28 16.33
N LYS A 114 -15.52 -4.81 15.51
CA LYS A 114 -16.97 -4.73 15.71
C LYS A 114 -17.39 -5.44 17.00
N LEU A 115 -16.87 -6.63 17.28
CA LEU A 115 -17.13 -7.37 18.52
C LEU A 115 -16.63 -6.63 19.76
N ALA A 116 -15.45 -6.04 19.68
CA ALA A 116 -14.88 -5.28 20.80
C ALA A 116 -15.49 -3.88 20.96
N GLY A 117 -16.34 -3.44 20.03
CA GLY A 117 -16.85 -2.05 19.99
C GLY A 117 -15.73 -1.01 19.83
N ARG A 118 -14.63 -1.38 19.17
CA ARG A 118 -13.44 -0.53 19.02
C ARG A 118 -12.94 -0.52 17.57
N PRO A 119 -12.36 0.60 17.10
CA PRO A 119 -11.72 0.62 15.79
C PRO A 119 -10.45 -0.24 15.80
N VAL A 120 -10.12 -0.82 14.63
CA VAL A 120 -8.95 -1.69 14.46
C VAL A 120 -7.66 -1.00 14.89
N TRP A 121 -7.48 0.29 14.59
CA TRP A 121 -6.26 1.03 14.97
C TRP A 121 -6.05 1.08 16.50
N VAL A 122 -7.12 1.14 17.29
CA VAL A 122 -7.04 1.07 18.76
C VAL A 122 -6.65 -0.33 19.23
N LEU A 123 -7.19 -1.37 18.60
CA LEU A 123 -6.83 -2.76 18.93
C LEU A 123 -5.38 -3.11 18.55
N LEU A 124 -4.82 -2.43 17.56
CA LEU A 124 -3.41 -2.55 17.17
C LEU A 124 -2.44 -1.79 18.12
N GLY A 125 -2.98 -0.97 19.04
CA GLY A 125 -2.17 -0.26 20.04
C GLY A 125 -2.54 1.21 20.25
N GLY A 126 -3.30 1.84 19.34
CA GLY A 126 -3.86 3.16 19.52
C GLY A 126 -2.84 4.29 19.68
N ALA A 127 -1.73 4.23 18.96
CA ALA A 127 -0.60 5.13 19.18
C ALA A 127 -0.89 6.60 18.81
N ARG A 128 -1.71 6.83 17.78
CA ARG A 128 -2.07 8.19 17.36
C ARG A 128 -3.37 8.23 16.57
N ARG A 129 -4.17 9.27 16.78
CA ARG A 129 -5.42 9.48 16.06
C ARG A 129 -5.21 10.26 14.76
N ARG A 130 -4.29 11.23 14.75
CA ARG A 130 -3.98 12.06 13.60
C ARG A 130 -2.67 11.61 12.99
N LEU A 131 -2.73 11.19 11.71
CA LEU A 131 -1.61 10.66 10.95
C LEU A 131 -1.07 11.71 9.97
N PRO A 132 0.22 12.03 9.98
CA PRO A 132 0.82 12.78 8.90
C PRO A 132 0.77 11.95 7.61
N ALA A 133 0.44 12.61 6.52
CA ALA A 133 0.36 11.97 5.21
C ALA A 133 1.30 12.65 4.21
N TYR A 134 1.85 11.84 3.31
CA TYR A 134 2.52 12.33 2.11
C TYR A 134 1.68 12.02 0.88
N ALA A 135 1.69 12.92 -0.11
CA ALA A 135 0.85 12.77 -1.29
C ALA A 135 1.63 12.13 -2.45
N THR A 136 1.15 10.99 -2.97
CA THR A 136 1.62 10.45 -4.24
C THR A 136 0.79 11.06 -5.37
N CYS A 137 1.33 12.10 -5.99
CA CYS A 137 0.66 12.93 -6.99
C CYS A 137 1.45 13.09 -8.29
N GLY A 138 2.71 12.63 -8.36
CA GLY A 138 3.55 12.74 -9.55
C GLY A 138 3.55 11.46 -10.38
N PHE A 139 2.52 11.29 -11.22
CA PHE A 139 2.40 10.12 -12.07
C PHE A 139 3.30 10.20 -13.32
N SER A 140 3.70 9.05 -13.86
CA SER A 140 4.59 8.96 -15.03
C SER A 140 3.99 9.54 -16.31
N PHE A 141 2.66 9.68 -16.38
CA PHE A 141 1.94 10.26 -17.53
C PHE A 141 1.80 11.79 -17.46
N PHE A 142 2.25 12.45 -16.38
CA PHE A 142 2.28 13.90 -16.32
C PHE A 142 3.51 14.42 -17.04
N ASP A 143 3.32 15.45 -17.87
CA ASP A 143 4.41 16.29 -18.33
C ASP A 143 4.97 17.14 -17.15
N ARG A 144 6.01 17.92 -17.42
CA ARG A 144 6.71 18.71 -16.38
C ARG A 144 5.82 19.81 -15.79
N GLU A 145 4.98 20.45 -16.60
CA GLU A 145 4.09 21.53 -16.17
C GLU A 145 2.96 20.97 -15.30
N GLN A 146 2.34 19.88 -15.74
CA GLN A 146 1.32 19.15 -14.98
C GLN A 146 1.86 18.65 -13.63
N LEU A 147 3.11 18.16 -13.60
CA LEU A 147 3.76 17.74 -12.37
C LEU A 147 3.99 18.91 -11.40
N ALA A 148 4.48 20.05 -11.92
CA ALA A 148 4.67 21.25 -11.11
C ALA A 148 3.34 21.75 -10.54
N GLU A 149 2.29 21.76 -11.32
CA GLU A 149 0.95 22.17 -10.88
C GLU A 149 0.39 21.21 -9.84
N ALA A 150 0.53 19.89 -10.05
CA ALA A 150 0.16 18.88 -9.07
C ALA A 150 0.88 19.10 -7.72
N GLY A 151 2.18 19.39 -7.77
CA GLY A 151 2.96 19.71 -6.58
C GLY A 151 2.45 20.96 -5.84
N ARG A 152 2.18 22.06 -6.57
CA ARG A 152 1.61 23.28 -5.98
C ARG A 152 0.26 23.02 -5.31
N GLN A 153 -0.62 22.27 -5.95
CA GLN A 153 -1.94 21.93 -5.42
C GLN A 153 -1.83 21.09 -4.14
N MET A 154 -0.92 20.13 -4.08
CA MET A 154 -0.72 19.32 -2.86
C MET A 154 -0.14 20.18 -1.73
N LYS A 155 0.83 21.04 -2.01
CA LYS A 155 1.36 21.99 -1.04
C LYS A 155 0.23 22.89 -0.50
N ALA A 156 -0.64 23.40 -1.38
CA ALA A 156 -1.79 24.23 -0.97
C ALA A 156 -2.81 23.48 -0.10
N ARG A 157 -2.88 22.13 -0.20
CA ARG A 157 -3.68 21.25 0.66
C ARG A 157 -2.97 20.87 1.97
N GLY A 158 -1.83 21.50 2.29
CA GLY A 158 -1.10 21.31 3.53
C GLY A 158 -0.16 20.10 3.55
N TYR A 159 0.08 19.42 2.43
CA TYR A 159 1.09 18.36 2.38
C TYR A 159 2.49 18.95 2.44
N VAL A 160 3.31 18.38 3.32
CA VAL A 160 4.71 18.76 3.50
C VAL A 160 5.69 17.74 2.90
N SER A 161 5.16 16.66 2.38
CA SER A 161 5.93 15.60 1.70
C SER A 161 5.16 15.08 0.49
N LEU A 162 5.86 14.92 -0.63
CA LEU A 162 5.32 14.48 -1.92
C LEU A 162 6.11 13.29 -2.44
N LYS A 163 5.45 12.36 -3.15
CA LYS A 163 6.11 11.27 -3.86
C LYS A 163 5.76 11.30 -5.34
N ILE A 164 6.76 11.09 -6.19
CA ILE A 164 6.57 10.98 -7.65
C ILE A 164 7.07 9.64 -8.17
N GLN A 165 6.41 9.16 -9.21
CA GLN A 165 6.86 7.99 -9.95
C GLN A 165 8.01 8.35 -10.88
N VAL A 166 9.04 7.48 -10.87
CA VAL A 166 10.24 7.57 -11.70
C VAL A 166 10.51 6.23 -12.39
N GLY A 167 11.47 6.21 -13.29
CA GLY A 167 11.83 5.00 -14.01
C GLY A 167 10.85 4.70 -15.14
N ARG A 168 10.99 3.50 -15.72
CA ARG A 168 10.13 3.05 -16.82
C ARG A 168 8.74 2.70 -16.32
N PRO A 169 7.68 2.95 -17.13
CA PRO A 169 6.31 2.60 -16.77
C PRO A 169 6.06 1.08 -16.68
N GLY A 170 6.96 0.26 -17.25
CA GLY A 170 6.91 -1.21 -17.20
C GLY A 170 8.21 -1.83 -17.66
N LEU A 171 8.44 -3.09 -17.29
CA LEU A 171 9.59 -3.91 -17.74
C LEU A 171 9.21 -4.90 -18.83
N ASP A 172 7.96 -4.87 -19.28
CA ASP A 172 7.58 -5.66 -20.43
C ASP A 172 8.46 -5.20 -21.61
N ALA A 173 9.36 -6.08 -22.01
CA ALA A 173 10.25 -5.84 -23.13
C ALA A 173 9.45 -5.60 -24.39
N ARG A 174 9.24 -4.34 -24.74
CA ARG A 174 8.64 -3.91 -26.01
C ARG A 174 9.69 -3.22 -26.83
N GLU A 175 9.56 -3.35 -28.15
CA GLU A 175 10.57 -2.90 -29.12
C GLU A 175 10.88 -1.39 -29.04
N ASP A 176 9.95 -0.57 -28.56
CA ASP A 176 10.08 0.89 -28.52
C ASP A 176 10.40 1.46 -27.13
N MET A 177 11.11 0.73 -26.29
CA MET A 177 11.46 1.24 -24.95
C MET A 177 12.50 2.35 -25.04
N VAL A 178 12.17 3.49 -24.40
CA VAL A 178 13.12 4.60 -24.24
C VAL A 178 14.38 4.11 -23.51
N PRO A 179 15.60 4.44 -23.97
CA PRO A 179 16.84 4.10 -23.26
C PRO A 179 16.85 4.61 -21.82
N LEU A 180 17.39 3.81 -20.88
CA LEU A 180 17.37 4.15 -19.44
C LEU A 180 18.05 5.48 -19.12
N ASP A 181 19.14 5.81 -19.81
CA ASP A 181 19.83 7.08 -19.64
C ASP A 181 18.96 8.30 -20.01
N GLN A 182 18.06 8.15 -21.00
CA GLN A 182 17.07 9.17 -21.34
C GLN A 182 15.98 9.26 -20.27
N VAL A 183 15.49 8.11 -19.77
CA VAL A 183 14.51 8.07 -18.68
C VAL A 183 15.05 8.79 -17.44
N ILE A 184 16.30 8.50 -17.05
CA ILE A 184 16.94 9.14 -15.88
C ILE A 184 17.10 10.64 -16.08
N ARG A 185 17.55 11.07 -17.28
CA ARG A 185 17.64 12.50 -17.59
C ARG A 185 16.29 13.20 -17.46
N GLU A 186 15.23 12.59 -17.95
CA GLU A 186 13.88 13.14 -17.83
C GLU A 186 13.41 13.17 -16.40
N ASP A 187 13.59 12.09 -15.64
CA ASP A 187 13.18 12.04 -14.23
C ASP A 187 13.90 13.10 -13.38
N VAL A 188 15.20 13.32 -13.62
CA VAL A 188 15.94 14.40 -12.95
C VAL A 188 15.41 15.79 -13.34
N ALA A 189 15.08 15.99 -14.62
CA ALA A 189 14.47 17.25 -15.05
C ALA A 189 13.07 17.46 -14.44
N ARG A 190 12.25 16.41 -14.34
CA ARG A 190 10.95 16.43 -13.65
C ARG A 190 11.10 16.76 -12.16
N LEU A 191 12.10 16.17 -11.48
CA LEU A 191 12.41 16.47 -10.10
C LEU A 191 12.83 17.94 -9.90
N GLY A 192 13.66 18.48 -10.79
CA GLY A 192 14.05 19.90 -10.75
C GLY A 192 12.85 20.83 -10.87
N VAL A 193 11.98 20.60 -11.85
CA VAL A 193 10.76 21.40 -12.04
C VAL A 193 9.82 21.30 -10.84
N LEU A 194 9.66 20.11 -10.26
CA LEU A 194 8.87 19.95 -9.05
C LEU A 194 9.48 20.71 -7.86
N ARG A 195 10.80 20.57 -7.63
CA ARG A 195 11.52 21.29 -6.56
C ARG A 195 11.34 22.81 -6.69
N ASP A 196 11.51 23.35 -7.88
CA ASP A 196 11.29 24.79 -8.15
C ASP A 196 9.86 25.21 -7.84
N ALA A 197 8.88 24.36 -8.18
CA ALA A 197 7.47 24.67 -7.96
C ALA A 197 7.03 24.64 -6.49
N VAL A 198 7.61 23.73 -5.68
CA VAL A 198 7.18 23.53 -4.28
C VAL A 198 8.12 24.15 -3.25
N GLY A 199 9.38 24.43 -3.63
CA GLY A 199 10.40 25.03 -2.75
C GLY A 199 11.01 24.02 -1.75
N GLU A 200 12.02 24.47 -1.01
CA GLU A 200 12.84 23.65 -0.10
C GLU A 200 12.08 23.09 1.12
N GLY A 201 10.96 23.72 1.51
CA GLY A 201 10.19 23.31 2.68
C GLY A 201 9.33 22.04 2.47
N ILE A 202 9.32 21.48 1.25
CA ILE A 202 8.58 20.26 0.92
C ILE A 202 9.56 19.10 0.73
N GLU A 203 9.36 18.02 1.48
CA GLU A 203 10.08 16.78 1.24
C GLU A 203 9.63 16.13 -0.06
N ILE A 204 10.57 15.62 -0.86
CA ILE A 204 10.28 14.87 -2.08
C ILE A 204 10.81 13.44 -1.92
N ALA A 205 10.00 12.46 -2.29
CA ALA A 205 10.38 11.07 -2.43
C ALA A 205 10.17 10.61 -3.88
N ILE A 206 10.88 9.57 -4.28
CA ILE A 206 10.74 8.94 -5.60
C ILE A 206 10.42 7.46 -5.46
N ASP A 207 9.64 6.94 -6.41
CA ASP A 207 9.21 5.53 -6.45
C ASP A 207 9.41 4.97 -7.87
N ALA A 208 10.29 3.97 -8.00
CA ALA A 208 10.53 3.31 -9.28
C ALA A 208 9.69 2.04 -9.48
N GLY A 209 8.92 1.61 -8.49
CA GLY A 209 8.06 0.42 -8.57
C GLY A 209 8.81 -0.83 -9.00
N ALA A 210 10.03 -1.02 -8.47
CA ALA A 210 10.91 -2.17 -8.72
C ALA A 210 11.31 -2.34 -10.20
N ARG A 211 11.71 -1.26 -10.91
CA ARG A 211 11.88 -1.27 -12.37
C ARG A 211 13.24 -0.83 -12.90
N LEU A 212 14.21 -0.54 -12.04
CA LEU A 212 15.56 -0.14 -12.48
C LEU A 212 16.57 -1.25 -12.21
N ASP A 213 17.67 -1.24 -12.96
CA ASP A 213 18.87 -1.96 -12.59
C ASP A 213 19.71 -1.16 -11.58
N LEU A 214 20.76 -1.79 -11.06
CA LEU A 214 21.59 -1.20 -10.01
C LEU A 214 22.32 0.08 -10.47
N ASP A 215 22.80 0.13 -11.71
CA ASP A 215 23.59 1.26 -12.19
C ASP A 215 22.68 2.46 -12.47
N ALA A 216 21.54 2.25 -13.12
CA ALA A 216 20.54 3.26 -13.36
C ALA A 216 19.96 3.83 -12.06
N ALA A 217 19.65 2.96 -11.07
CA ALA A 217 19.17 3.39 -9.77
C ALA A 217 20.21 4.21 -8.99
N ALA A 218 21.50 3.82 -9.07
CA ALA A 218 22.58 4.56 -8.43
C ALA A 218 22.80 5.94 -9.06
N GLU A 219 22.74 6.05 -10.39
CA GLU A 219 22.83 7.33 -11.10
C GLU A 219 21.66 8.25 -10.72
N LEU A 220 20.41 7.75 -10.80
CA LEU A 220 19.24 8.53 -10.44
C LEU A 220 19.30 8.98 -8.97
N ALA A 221 19.63 8.07 -8.05
CA ALA A 221 19.72 8.37 -6.63
C ALA A 221 20.77 9.44 -6.32
N ALA A 222 21.95 9.37 -6.95
CA ALA A 222 23.01 10.37 -6.75
C ALA A 222 22.55 11.77 -7.18
N ARG A 223 21.90 11.88 -8.34
CA ARG A 223 21.37 13.17 -8.86
C ARG A 223 20.16 13.66 -8.08
N ALA A 224 19.31 12.76 -7.58
CA ALA A 224 18.14 13.10 -6.78
C ALA A 224 18.52 13.63 -5.38
N VAL A 225 19.62 13.17 -4.79
CA VAL A 225 20.16 13.71 -3.53
C VAL A 225 20.46 15.20 -3.66
N ASP A 226 21.04 15.64 -4.77
CA ASP A 226 21.37 17.06 -5.01
C ASP A 226 20.10 17.93 -5.16
N LEU A 227 18.95 17.32 -5.44
CA LEU A 227 17.63 17.97 -5.51
C LEU A 227 16.84 17.82 -4.19
N GLY A 228 17.47 17.36 -3.12
CA GLY A 228 16.86 17.25 -1.79
C GLY A 228 15.82 16.13 -1.68
N VAL A 229 15.95 15.04 -2.45
CA VAL A 229 15.07 13.86 -2.34
C VAL A 229 15.41 13.09 -1.06
N GLY A 230 14.39 12.81 -0.25
CA GLY A 230 14.55 12.20 1.08
C GLY A 230 14.66 10.68 1.06
N PHE A 231 13.90 9.99 0.19
CA PHE A 231 13.99 8.54 0.04
C PHE A 231 13.62 8.05 -1.36
N PHE A 232 14.11 6.87 -1.70
CA PHE A 232 13.86 6.15 -2.93
C PHE A 232 13.15 4.83 -2.65
N GLU A 233 11.91 4.72 -3.11
CA GLU A 233 11.04 3.55 -2.91
C GLU A 233 11.20 2.56 -4.06
N GLU A 234 11.33 1.27 -3.69
CA GLU A 234 11.44 0.13 -4.61
C GLU A 234 12.28 0.41 -5.87
N PRO A 235 13.56 0.76 -5.72
CA PRO A 235 14.38 1.16 -6.87
C PRO A 235 14.63 0.03 -7.86
N LEU A 236 14.81 -1.20 -7.40
CA LEU A 236 15.41 -2.28 -8.18
C LEU A 236 14.42 -3.38 -8.55
N VAL A 237 14.63 -3.95 -9.74
CA VAL A 237 13.87 -5.11 -10.23
C VAL A 237 13.79 -6.21 -9.17
N ALA A 238 12.57 -6.71 -8.96
CA ALA A 238 12.25 -7.78 -8.02
C ALA A 238 12.63 -7.49 -6.56
N ASN A 239 12.92 -6.25 -6.20
CA ASN A 239 13.45 -5.89 -4.88
C ASN A 239 14.63 -6.78 -4.47
N ASP A 240 15.57 -7.01 -5.42
CA ASP A 240 16.71 -7.90 -5.22
C ASP A 240 17.57 -7.45 -4.04
N ILE A 241 17.56 -8.25 -2.96
CA ILE A 241 18.17 -7.88 -1.68
C ILE A 241 19.68 -7.61 -1.80
N PRO A 242 20.51 -8.46 -2.45
CA PRO A 242 21.91 -8.17 -2.66
C PRO A 242 22.18 -6.86 -3.39
N SER A 243 21.44 -6.61 -4.46
CA SER A 243 21.57 -5.38 -5.26
C SER A 243 21.09 -4.14 -4.50
N MET A 244 20.00 -4.23 -3.72
CA MET A 244 19.56 -3.13 -2.84
C MET A 244 20.60 -2.80 -1.76
N ALA A 245 21.21 -3.82 -1.14
CA ALA A 245 22.31 -3.61 -0.20
C ALA A 245 23.54 -2.97 -0.88
N ALA A 246 23.80 -3.29 -2.14
CA ALA A 246 24.86 -2.65 -2.92
C ALA A 246 24.51 -1.20 -3.26
N LEU A 247 23.29 -0.91 -3.69
CA LEU A 247 22.79 0.45 -3.97
C LEU A 247 22.96 1.35 -2.75
N ARG A 248 22.52 0.88 -1.59
CA ARG A 248 22.61 1.61 -0.33
C ARG A 248 24.05 1.98 0.06
N ARG A 249 25.04 1.11 -0.27
CA ARG A 249 26.46 1.42 -0.09
C ARG A 249 26.99 2.42 -1.09
N ARG A 250 26.50 2.37 -2.35
CA ARG A 250 26.92 3.28 -3.44
C ARG A 250 26.42 4.71 -3.21
N VAL A 251 25.22 4.87 -2.67
CA VAL A 251 24.56 6.19 -2.48
C VAL A 251 24.10 6.33 -1.01
N PRO A 252 25.04 6.46 -0.06
CA PRO A 252 24.74 6.42 1.36
C PRO A 252 23.91 7.62 1.88
N LYS A 253 23.77 8.66 1.08
CA LYS A 253 22.92 9.81 1.39
C LYS A 253 21.45 9.61 1.02
N MET A 254 21.14 8.63 0.13
CA MET A 254 19.79 8.29 -0.26
C MET A 254 19.25 7.18 0.63
N LYS A 255 18.15 7.41 1.32
CA LYS A 255 17.44 6.36 2.06
C LYS A 255 16.69 5.46 1.09
N ILE A 256 16.78 4.15 1.29
CA ILE A 256 16.05 3.16 0.50
C ILE A 256 14.83 2.70 1.28
N ALA A 257 13.65 2.84 0.68
CA ALA A 257 12.38 2.35 1.20
C ALA A 257 11.91 1.14 0.39
N CYS A 258 11.39 0.11 1.07
CA CYS A 258 10.87 -1.07 0.38
C CYS A 258 9.89 -1.84 1.26
N GLY A 259 9.01 -2.61 0.60
CA GLY A 259 8.14 -3.57 1.24
C GLY A 259 6.67 -3.44 0.85
N GLN A 260 6.28 -2.40 0.12
CA GLN A 260 4.88 -2.20 -0.29
C GLN A 260 4.32 -3.37 -1.12
N SER A 261 5.19 -4.08 -1.84
CA SER A 261 4.85 -5.23 -2.68
C SER A 261 5.23 -6.58 -2.06
N GLU A 262 5.78 -6.60 -0.85
CA GLU A 262 6.28 -7.82 -0.21
C GLU A 262 5.21 -8.53 0.62
N GLY A 263 5.17 -9.86 0.47
CA GLY A 263 4.09 -10.68 1.02
C GLY A 263 4.25 -11.12 2.46
N GLN A 264 5.43 -11.46 2.92
CA GLN A 264 5.61 -12.15 4.22
C GLN A 264 6.73 -11.54 5.05
N VAL A 265 6.62 -11.72 6.36
CA VAL A 265 7.59 -11.22 7.35
C VAL A 265 9.04 -11.68 7.09
N TRP A 266 9.23 -12.86 6.48
CA TRP A 266 10.56 -13.39 6.15
C TRP A 266 11.32 -12.52 5.14
N ARG A 267 10.64 -11.94 4.16
CA ARG A 267 11.24 -10.99 3.20
C ARG A 267 11.76 -9.75 3.93
N PHE A 268 10.97 -9.22 4.85
CA PHE A 268 11.38 -8.07 5.68
C PHE A 268 12.58 -8.42 6.58
N ARG A 269 12.57 -9.62 7.21
CA ARG A 269 13.71 -10.12 7.97
C ARG A 269 14.98 -10.14 7.13
N ASP A 270 14.91 -10.68 5.93
CA ASP A 270 16.07 -10.85 5.06
C ASP A 270 16.60 -9.51 4.55
N MET A 271 15.72 -8.56 4.18
CA MET A 271 16.08 -7.19 3.82
C MET A 271 16.76 -6.44 4.97
N ILE A 272 16.24 -6.56 6.18
CA ILE A 272 16.79 -5.94 7.40
C ILE A 272 18.15 -6.56 7.73
N ALA A 273 18.26 -7.88 7.73
CA ALA A 273 19.50 -8.61 8.02
C ALA A 273 20.62 -8.26 7.02
N ALA A 274 20.28 -8.12 5.74
CA ALA A 274 21.21 -7.71 4.69
C ALA A 274 21.53 -6.20 4.71
N ARG A 275 20.89 -5.41 5.58
CA ARG A 275 20.96 -3.93 5.56
C ARG A 275 20.65 -3.35 4.18
N ALA A 276 19.63 -3.90 3.53
CA ALA A 276 19.24 -3.53 2.17
C ALA A 276 18.32 -2.28 2.15
N ILE A 277 17.70 -1.94 3.28
CA ILE A 277 16.70 -0.87 3.39
C ILE A 277 16.93 0.01 4.62
N ASP A 278 16.43 1.24 4.56
CA ASP A 278 16.43 2.23 5.63
C ASP A 278 15.02 2.50 6.17
N ILE A 279 14.00 2.25 5.36
CA ILE A 279 12.58 2.45 5.68
C ILE A 279 11.83 1.17 5.31
N VAL A 280 11.05 0.67 6.24
CA VAL A 280 10.24 -0.56 6.07
C VAL A 280 8.80 -0.17 5.75
N GLN A 281 8.25 -0.69 4.65
CA GLN A 281 6.91 -0.34 4.16
C GLN A 281 5.97 -1.56 4.12
N PRO A 282 5.50 -2.07 5.27
CA PRO A 282 4.55 -3.17 5.29
C PRO A 282 3.17 -2.67 4.83
N ASN A 283 2.62 -3.34 3.82
CA ASN A 283 1.33 -3.00 3.24
C ASN A 283 0.27 -4.04 3.65
N VAL A 284 -0.76 -3.63 4.38
CA VAL A 284 -1.78 -4.54 4.92
C VAL A 284 -2.56 -5.27 3.83
N ILE A 285 -2.70 -4.68 2.64
CA ILE A 285 -3.44 -5.32 1.53
C ILE A 285 -2.63 -6.35 0.75
N VAL A 286 -1.32 -6.51 1.06
CA VAL A 286 -0.39 -7.41 0.37
C VAL A 286 0.35 -8.32 1.35
N GLY A 287 0.71 -7.82 2.52
CA GLY A 287 1.62 -8.44 3.48
C GLY A 287 0.97 -9.46 4.43
N GLY A 288 -0.17 -10.05 4.10
CA GLY A 288 -0.88 -10.98 4.97
C GLY A 288 -1.79 -10.28 5.99
N GLY A 289 -2.37 -9.15 5.61
CA GLY A 289 -3.30 -8.38 6.41
C GLY A 289 -2.64 -7.57 7.52
N PHE A 290 -3.45 -7.12 8.49
CA PHE A 290 -2.94 -6.45 9.68
C PHE A 290 -2.00 -7.34 10.49
N THR A 291 -2.32 -8.64 10.58
CA THR A 291 -1.52 -9.62 11.31
C THR A 291 -0.11 -9.74 10.72
N GLY A 292 0.00 -9.94 9.41
CA GLY A 292 1.29 -10.06 8.73
C GLY A 292 2.09 -8.76 8.75
N ALA A 293 1.44 -7.64 8.41
CA ALA A 293 2.05 -6.33 8.36
C ALA A 293 2.51 -5.84 9.76
N ALA A 294 1.75 -6.13 10.82
CA ALA A 294 2.17 -5.81 12.19
C ALA A 294 3.42 -6.59 12.60
N ARG A 295 3.55 -7.87 12.22
CA ARG A 295 4.76 -8.66 12.47
C ARG A 295 5.99 -8.04 11.78
N ALA A 296 5.84 -7.59 10.52
CA ALA A 296 6.90 -6.89 9.80
C ALA A 296 7.26 -5.55 10.46
N ALA A 297 6.28 -4.77 10.89
CA ALA A 297 6.49 -3.51 11.58
C ALA A 297 7.17 -3.68 12.96
N HIS A 298 6.83 -4.71 13.71
CA HIS A 298 7.51 -5.03 14.98
C HIS A 298 8.98 -5.44 14.75
N LEU A 299 9.24 -6.20 13.69
CA LEU A 299 10.60 -6.56 13.29
C LEU A 299 11.42 -5.33 12.91
N ALA A 300 10.84 -4.40 12.15
CA ALA A 300 11.45 -3.11 11.83
C ALA A 300 11.77 -2.30 13.10
N THR A 301 10.82 -2.22 14.03
CA THR A 301 10.99 -1.54 15.32
C THR A 301 12.14 -2.14 16.12
N ALA A 302 12.23 -3.47 16.21
CA ALA A 302 13.32 -4.16 16.90
C ALA A 302 14.70 -3.89 16.25
N ALA A 303 14.72 -3.61 14.94
CA ALA A 303 15.92 -3.23 14.19
C ALA A 303 16.22 -1.72 14.22
N GLY A 304 15.40 -0.91 14.88
CA GLY A 304 15.54 0.56 14.93
C GLY A 304 15.21 1.26 13.61
N LEU A 305 14.42 0.63 12.73
CA LEU A 305 14.04 1.20 11.43
C LEU A 305 12.64 1.83 11.48
N PRO A 306 12.43 2.98 10.81
CA PRO A 306 11.12 3.60 10.70
C PRO A 306 10.18 2.74 9.84
N VAL A 307 8.89 2.86 10.15
CA VAL A 307 7.80 2.20 9.43
C VAL A 307 6.95 3.24 8.73
N PHE A 308 6.96 3.24 7.40
CA PHE A 308 6.09 4.07 6.57
C PHE A 308 5.07 3.18 5.85
N HIS A 309 4.05 3.78 5.31
CA HIS A 309 3.14 3.11 4.38
C HIS A 309 3.45 3.53 2.94
N GLY A 310 3.46 2.57 2.02
CA GLY A 310 3.50 2.72 0.57
C GLY A 310 2.54 1.73 -0.12
N GLY A 311 2.25 1.94 -1.41
CA GLY A 311 1.47 0.99 -2.22
C GLY A 311 -0.04 1.21 -2.22
N GLY A 312 -0.51 2.40 -1.87
CA GLY A 312 -1.94 2.75 -1.95
C GLY A 312 -2.80 2.10 -0.84
N ALA A 313 -4.13 2.05 -1.05
CA ALA A 313 -5.11 1.60 -0.04
C ALA A 313 -4.94 2.30 1.31
N SER A 314 -4.78 3.61 1.26
CA SER A 314 -4.44 4.48 2.40
C SER A 314 -5.33 4.24 3.62
N TYR A 315 -6.64 4.13 3.42
CA TYR A 315 -7.61 3.98 4.52
C TYR A 315 -7.44 2.68 5.31
N HIS A 316 -7.13 1.56 4.64
CA HIS A 316 -6.84 0.30 5.32
C HIS A 316 -5.51 0.36 6.05
N ASN A 317 -4.47 0.85 5.39
CA ASN A 317 -3.13 0.99 5.97
C ASN A 317 -3.06 2.02 7.10
N ALA A 318 -3.96 3.00 7.12
CA ALA A 318 -4.05 3.98 8.20
C ALA A 318 -4.24 3.32 9.58
N HIS A 319 -4.99 2.21 9.66
CA HIS A 319 -5.15 1.49 10.92
C HIS A 319 -3.82 0.95 11.48
N LEU A 320 -2.94 0.41 10.62
CA LEU A 320 -1.63 -0.05 11.04
C LEU A 320 -0.76 1.13 11.50
N GLN A 321 -0.72 2.20 10.70
CA GLN A 321 0.10 3.39 10.99
C GLN A 321 -0.38 4.13 12.25
N ALA A 322 -1.69 4.21 12.48
CA ALA A 322 -2.28 4.80 13.67
C ALA A 322 -2.14 3.92 14.91
N GLY A 323 -2.18 2.61 14.73
CA GLY A 323 -2.10 1.64 15.81
C GLY A 323 -0.71 1.53 16.42
N LEU A 324 0.33 1.58 15.62
CA LEU A 324 1.71 1.33 16.05
C LEU A 324 2.49 2.63 16.31
N ALA A 325 3.25 2.68 17.39
CA ALA A 325 4.12 3.83 17.70
C ALA A 325 5.19 4.07 16.62
N ALA A 326 5.67 2.99 15.99
CA ALA A 326 6.64 3.04 14.89
C ALA A 326 6.06 3.54 13.56
N GLY A 327 4.74 3.53 13.37
CA GLY A 327 4.08 4.04 12.17
C GLY A 327 4.22 5.55 12.07
N THR A 328 4.95 6.07 11.09
CA THR A 328 5.35 7.49 11.04
C THR A 328 4.90 8.23 9.79
N GLY A 329 4.38 7.55 8.76
CA GLY A 329 3.94 8.19 7.53
C GLY A 329 2.89 7.37 6.78
N LEU A 330 1.83 8.05 6.35
CA LEU A 330 0.75 7.46 5.56
C LEU A 330 0.80 7.97 4.13
N GLU A 331 0.83 7.07 3.15
CA GLU A 331 0.68 7.45 1.76
C GLU A 331 -0.77 7.85 1.44
N HIS A 332 -0.97 9.04 0.90
CA HIS A 332 -2.19 9.44 0.21
C HIS A 332 -1.98 9.31 -1.30
N GLN A 333 -2.19 8.11 -1.83
CA GLN A 333 -2.08 7.86 -3.26
C GLN A 333 -3.41 8.23 -3.92
N MET A 334 -3.39 9.27 -4.75
CA MET A 334 -4.58 9.94 -5.25
C MET A 334 -5.55 9.03 -6.03
N SER A 335 -5.04 8.14 -6.90
CA SER A 335 -5.92 7.28 -7.69
C SER A 335 -6.57 6.17 -6.84
N SER A 336 -5.88 5.63 -5.84
CA SER A 336 -6.45 4.61 -4.96
C SER A 336 -7.45 5.22 -3.96
N ALA A 337 -7.24 6.48 -3.57
CA ALA A 337 -8.19 7.21 -2.73
C ALA A 337 -9.54 7.37 -3.45
N VAL A 338 -9.53 7.83 -4.70
CA VAL A 338 -10.75 7.95 -5.52
C VAL A 338 -11.45 6.60 -5.71
N ALA A 339 -10.71 5.50 -5.90
CA ALA A 339 -11.31 4.16 -5.96
C ALA A 339 -12.00 3.78 -4.64
N SER A 340 -11.35 4.06 -3.51
CA SER A 340 -11.93 3.80 -2.18
C SER A 340 -13.18 4.63 -1.92
N GLU A 341 -13.20 5.90 -2.30
CA GLU A 341 -14.37 6.79 -2.18
C GLU A 341 -15.58 6.30 -2.98
N LYS A 342 -15.34 5.61 -4.12
CA LYS A 342 -16.41 4.99 -4.90
C LYS A 342 -16.95 3.71 -4.27
N LEU A 343 -16.13 3.00 -3.50
CA LEU A 343 -16.49 1.71 -2.92
C LEU A 343 -17.07 1.82 -1.52
N PHE A 344 -16.57 2.74 -0.71
CA PHE A 344 -16.86 2.78 0.72
C PHE A 344 -17.61 4.04 1.14
N LYS A 345 -18.41 3.92 2.18
CA LYS A 345 -19.01 5.01 2.94
C LYS A 345 -18.42 5.05 4.36
N GLY A 346 -18.31 6.24 4.92
CA GLY A 346 -17.74 6.43 6.27
C GLY A 346 -16.23 6.56 6.31
N LEU A 347 -15.57 6.73 5.18
CA LEU A 347 -14.12 6.92 5.11
C LEU A 347 -13.69 8.15 5.93
N PRO A 348 -12.57 8.06 6.67
CA PRO A 348 -11.96 9.23 7.29
C PRO A 348 -11.46 10.21 6.23
N MET A 349 -11.32 11.48 6.59
CA MET A 349 -10.97 12.54 5.64
C MET A 349 -9.51 12.93 5.74
N PHE A 350 -8.88 13.15 4.57
CA PHE A 350 -7.61 13.84 4.47
C PHE A 350 -7.82 15.35 4.52
N ALA A 351 -7.18 16.01 5.48
CA ALA A 351 -7.19 17.47 5.62
C ALA A 351 -5.83 17.96 6.12
N ASP A 352 -5.37 19.07 5.59
CA ASP A 352 -4.12 19.73 6.00
C ASP A 352 -2.92 18.78 6.07
N GLY A 353 -2.76 17.94 5.04
CA GLY A 353 -1.68 16.96 4.98
C GLY A 353 -1.77 15.82 6.00
N HIS A 354 -2.93 15.59 6.61
CA HIS A 354 -3.15 14.55 7.63
C HIS A 354 -4.41 13.77 7.36
N LEU A 355 -4.48 12.56 7.92
CA LEU A 355 -5.70 11.76 8.04
C LEU A 355 -6.12 11.69 9.52
N GLU A 356 -7.39 12.00 9.81
CA GLU A 356 -7.96 11.86 11.16
C GLU A 356 -8.73 10.55 11.28
N MET A 357 -8.27 9.64 12.14
CA MET A 357 -8.91 8.34 12.35
C MET A 357 -10.25 8.47 13.06
N THR A 358 -11.23 7.63 12.68
CA THR A 358 -12.55 7.59 13.31
C THR A 358 -12.57 6.71 14.55
N ASP A 359 -13.59 6.88 15.41
CA ASP A 359 -13.83 6.03 16.58
C ASP A 359 -14.82 4.89 16.29
N ALA A 360 -15.30 4.78 15.04
CA ALA A 360 -16.26 3.74 14.68
C ALA A 360 -15.62 2.35 14.76
N PRO A 361 -16.36 1.34 15.29
CA PRO A 361 -15.84 -0.03 15.45
C PRO A 361 -15.43 -0.69 14.12
N GLY A 362 -14.48 -1.60 14.19
CA GLY A 362 -13.97 -2.30 13.02
C GLY A 362 -13.06 -1.39 12.17
N LEU A 363 -13.24 -1.41 10.87
CA LEU A 363 -12.55 -0.49 9.94
C LEU A 363 -13.12 0.93 10.01
N GLY A 364 -14.31 1.12 10.60
CA GLY A 364 -14.96 2.41 10.68
C GLY A 364 -15.60 2.89 9.38
N PHE A 365 -15.46 2.13 8.32
CA PHE A 365 -16.10 2.35 7.02
C PHE A 365 -16.60 1.02 6.46
N VAL A 366 -17.59 1.06 5.58
CA VAL A 366 -18.21 -0.14 5.00
C VAL A 366 -18.42 0.05 3.50
N LEU A 367 -18.55 -1.05 2.76
CA LEU A 367 -18.95 -1.00 1.35
C LEU A 367 -20.28 -0.24 1.23
N ARG A 368 -20.36 0.67 0.26
CA ARG A 368 -21.62 1.35 -0.01
C ARG A 368 -22.59 0.38 -0.69
N ASP A 369 -23.87 0.66 -0.48
CA ASP A 369 -24.95 -0.13 -1.05
C ASP A 369 -24.82 -0.16 -2.59
N GLY A 370 -24.88 -1.34 -3.17
CA GLY A 370 -24.77 -1.56 -4.59
C GLY A 370 -23.34 -1.53 -5.17
N ALA A 371 -22.30 -1.21 -4.40
CA ALA A 371 -20.92 -1.12 -4.91
C ALA A 371 -20.44 -2.43 -5.54
N LEU A 372 -20.73 -3.56 -4.88
CA LEU A 372 -20.36 -4.88 -5.41
C LEU A 372 -21.05 -5.14 -6.76
N ALA A 373 -22.36 -4.88 -6.86
CA ALA A 373 -23.10 -5.10 -8.12
C ALA A 373 -22.64 -4.16 -9.25
N GLU A 374 -22.25 -2.92 -8.90
CA GLU A 374 -21.83 -1.91 -9.88
C GLU A 374 -20.45 -2.22 -10.49
N PHE A 375 -19.52 -2.75 -9.68
CA PHE A 375 -18.12 -2.88 -10.09
C PHE A 375 -17.65 -4.33 -10.26
N SER A 376 -18.47 -5.34 -9.93
CA SER A 376 -18.08 -6.75 -10.13
C SER A 376 -17.76 -7.06 -11.58
N VAL A 377 -16.72 -7.84 -11.76
CA VAL A 377 -16.33 -8.43 -13.05
C VAL A 377 -16.37 -9.96 -12.92
N ALA A 378 -16.66 -10.63 -14.04
CA ALA A 378 -16.73 -12.08 -14.11
C ALA A 378 -15.37 -12.76 -13.88
#